data_55bf37d3c80ad068e4562c3bc203e887
#
_entry.id   55bf37d3c80ad068e4562c3bc203e887
#
_cell.length_a   1.000
_cell.length_b   1.000
_cell.length_c   1.000
_cell.angle_alpha   90.00
_cell.angle_beta   90.00
_cell.angle_gamma   90.00
#
_symmetry.space_group_name_H-M   'P 1'
#
loop_
_entity.id
_entity.type
_entity.pdbx_description
1 polymer ?
#
loop_
_entity_poly.entity_id
_entity_poly.type
_entity_poly.pdbx_seq_one_letter_code
_entity_poly.pdbx_strand_id
1 'polypeptide(L)'
;MFNKYNVIVVGAGHAGCEAAAAAANLGSSTLLITMNMGVIAQMSCNPAIGGVAKGQIVREIDAMGGYSGIIADKTTIQFRMLNKSKGPAMWSPRTQNDRKRFAEEWRLALERTPNIDFWQEMVSSLIIKNNTVVTAASPSSPRCLS
;
A
#
# COMPACT_ATOMS: atom_id res chain seq x y z
N MET A 1 -9.23 -12.10 -22.31
CA MET A 1 -10.25 -11.05 -22.05
C MET A 1 -9.88 -10.48 -20.69
N PHE A 2 -9.55 -9.20 -20.58
CA PHE A 2 -9.23 -8.62 -19.27
C PHE A 2 -10.51 -8.49 -18.45
N ASN A 3 -10.43 -8.81 -17.17
CA ASN A 3 -11.54 -8.62 -16.25
C ASN A 3 -11.82 -7.10 -16.09
N LYS A 4 -13.07 -6.77 -15.86
CA LYS A 4 -13.42 -5.40 -15.45
C LYS A 4 -13.17 -5.24 -13.95
N TYR A 5 -12.54 -4.15 -13.56
CA TYR A 5 -12.26 -3.81 -12.18
C TYR A 5 -13.05 -2.58 -11.75
N ASN A 6 -13.49 -2.57 -10.49
CA ASN A 6 -14.12 -1.39 -9.90
C ASN A 6 -13.09 -0.34 -9.53
N VAL A 7 -11.88 -0.80 -9.14
CA VAL A 7 -10.78 0.06 -8.71
C VAL A 7 -9.49 -0.41 -9.37
N ILE A 8 -8.72 0.51 -9.91
CA ILE A 8 -7.36 0.26 -10.40
C ILE A 8 -6.42 1.14 -9.59
N VAL A 9 -5.47 0.49 -8.91
CA VAL A 9 -4.42 1.16 -8.13
C VAL A 9 -3.11 1.07 -8.90
N VAL A 10 -2.52 2.22 -9.19
CA VAL A 10 -1.23 2.31 -9.91
C VAL A 10 -0.12 2.62 -8.93
N GLY A 11 0.81 1.68 -8.81
CA GLY A 11 1.96 1.75 -7.91
C GLY A 11 1.74 1.00 -6.59
N ALA A 12 2.62 0.03 -6.31
CA ALA A 12 2.58 -0.78 -5.09
C ALA A 12 3.59 -0.31 -4.02
N GLY A 13 3.68 1.00 -3.80
CA GLY A 13 4.28 1.57 -2.59
C GLY A 13 3.33 1.44 -1.39
N HIS A 14 3.73 1.93 -0.20
CA HIS A 14 2.92 1.79 1.02
C HIS A 14 1.48 2.31 0.82
N ALA A 15 1.32 3.50 0.22
CA ALA A 15 0.00 4.09 -0.03
C ALA A 15 -0.84 3.25 -1.02
N GLY A 16 -0.22 2.74 -2.09
CA GLY A 16 -0.91 1.89 -3.05
C GLY A 16 -1.32 0.54 -2.46
N CYS A 17 -0.48 -0.05 -1.62
CA CYS A 17 -0.81 -1.28 -0.90
C CYS A 17 -2.01 -1.09 0.03
N GLU A 18 -2.04 -0.01 0.81
CA GLU A 18 -3.17 0.34 1.67
C GLU A 18 -4.44 0.62 0.86
N ALA A 19 -4.33 1.38 -0.24
CA ALA A 19 -5.47 1.69 -1.09
C ALA A 19 -6.08 0.42 -1.72
N ALA A 20 -5.23 -0.49 -2.22
CA ALA A 20 -5.69 -1.75 -2.79
C ALA A 20 -6.36 -2.64 -1.74
N ALA A 21 -5.74 -2.76 -0.56
CA ALA A 21 -6.31 -3.53 0.55
C ALA A 21 -7.65 -2.96 1.01
N ALA A 22 -7.75 -1.65 1.18
CA ALA A 22 -8.98 -0.98 1.59
C ALA A 22 -10.10 -1.18 0.57
N ALA A 23 -9.83 -0.98 -0.73
CA ALA A 23 -10.82 -1.17 -1.79
C ALA A 23 -11.33 -2.62 -1.83
N ALA A 24 -10.42 -3.58 -1.74
CA ALA A 24 -10.75 -5.00 -1.78
C ALA A 24 -11.53 -5.46 -0.53
N ASN A 25 -11.15 -5.00 0.65
CA ASN A 25 -11.85 -5.30 1.90
C ASN A 25 -13.28 -4.71 1.91
N LEU A 26 -13.52 -3.62 1.18
CA LEU A 26 -14.86 -3.08 0.95
C LEU A 26 -15.64 -3.84 -0.14
N GLY A 27 -15.10 -4.93 -0.67
CA GLY A 27 -15.74 -5.80 -1.66
C GLY A 27 -15.57 -5.38 -3.11
N SER A 28 -14.73 -4.39 -3.40
CA SER A 28 -14.45 -3.95 -4.77
C SER A 28 -13.48 -4.91 -5.46
N SER A 29 -13.77 -5.30 -6.72
CA SER A 29 -12.79 -5.94 -7.59
C SER A 29 -11.68 -4.94 -7.88
N THR A 30 -10.47 -5.24 -7.44
CA THR A 30 -9.34 -4.30 -7.42
C THR A 30 -8.15 -4.86 -8.21
N LEU A 31 -7.60 -4.04 -9.09
CA LEU A 31 -6.35 -4.34 -9.80
C LEU A 31 -5.21 -3.48 -9.23
N LEU A 32 -4.16 -4.11 -8.73
CA LEU A 32 -2.93 -3.44 -8.30
C LEU A 32 -1.86 -3.58 -9.38
N ILE A 33 -1.48 -2.46 -9.99
CA ILE A 33 -0.47 -2.42 -11.05
C ILE A 33 0.85 -1.92 -10.47
N THR A 34 1.94 -2.64 -10.72
CA THR A 34 3.28 -2.22 -10.30
C THR A 34 4.30 -2.55 -11.38
N MET A 35 5.35 -1.74 -11.49
CA MET A 35 6.46 -2.01 -12.41
C MET A 35 7.28 -3.23 -12.01
N ASN A 36 7.31 -3.57 -10.72
CA ASN A 36 8.10 -4.69 -10.22
C ASN A 36 7.43 -5.31 -8.99
N MET A 37 6.96 -6.54 -9.14
CA MET A 37 6.34 -7.34 -8.08
C MET A 37 7.31 -7.70 -6.94
N GLY A 38 8.61 -7.68 -7.20
CA GLY A 38 9.65 -7.99 -6.19
C GLY A 38 9.88 -6.87 -5.17
N VAL A 39 9.34 -5.67 -5.40
CA VAL A 39 9.57 -4.48 -4.57
C VAL A 39 8.28 -3.89 -4.00
N ILE A 40 7.21 -4.67 -3.92
CA ILE A 40 5.95 -4.25 -3.29
C ILE A 40 6.23 -3.79 -1.86
N ALA A 41 5.70 -2.62 -1.50
CA ALA A 41 5.85 -1.99 -0.18
C ALA A 41 7.30 -1.87 0.33
N GLN A 42 8.27 -1.79 -0.58
CA GLN A 42 9.67 -1.69 -0.19
C GLN A 42 9.95 -0.41 0.60
N MET A 43 10.67 -0.53 1.70
CA MET A 43 11.21 0.60 2.44
C MET A 43 12.47 1.14 1.75
N SER A 44 12.33 2.22 0.98
CA SER A 44 13.42 2.80 0.16
C SER A 44 14.50 3.50 0.98
N CYS A 45 14.12 4.11 2.11
CA CYS A 45 15.03 4.87 2.97
C CYS A 45 15.34 4.11 4.27
N ASN A 46 15.03 4.71 5.42
CA ASN A 46 15.18 4.06 6.71
C ASN A 46 14.09 3.00 6.91
N PRO A 47 14.43 1.79 7.38
CA PRO A 47 13.46 0.74 7.65
C PRO A 47 12.70 1.02 8.95
N ALA A 48 11.96 2.12 9.00
CA ALA A 48 11.24 2.56 10.18
C ALA A 48 9.83 3.04 9.83
N ILE A 49 8.86 2.61 10.62
CA ILE A 49 7.46 3.04 10.55
C ILE A 49 7.14 3.90 11.77
N GLY A 50 6.38 4.97 11.56
CA GLY A 50 6.00 5.88 12.62
C GLY A 50 7.03 6.98 12.89
N GLY A 51 7.02 7.50 14.11
CA GLY A 51 7.79 8.68 14.52
C GLY A 51 6.91 9.91 14.67
N VAL A 52 7.53 11.08 14.86
CA VAL A 52 6.82 12.35 15.07
C VAL A 52 5.86 12.62 13.90
N ALA A 53 4.60 12.89 14.19
CA ALA A 53 3.46 13.01 13.28
C ALA A 53 3.11 11.69 12.51
N LYS A 54 4.09 10.94 12.01
CA LYS A 54 3.87 9.70 11.26
C LYS A 54 3.26 8.59 12.11
N GLY A 55 3.61 8.51 13.40
CA GLY A 55 3.05 7.52 14.32
C GLY A 55 1.55 7.71 14.56
N GLN A 56 1.07 8.95 14.56
CA GLN A 56 -0.34 9.28 14.67
C GLN A 56 -1.08 8.83 13.40
N ILE A 57 -0.53 9.14 12.23
CA ILE A 57 -1.12 8.73 10.92
C ILE A 57 -1.23 7.20 10.82
N VAL A 58 -0.20 6.46 11.24
CA VAL A 58 -0.24 4.98 11.23
C VAL A 58 -1.36 4.46 12.13
N ARG A 59 -1.59 5.07 13.30
CA ARG A 59 -2.71 4.72 14.19
C ARG A 59 -4.07 5.01 13.55
N GLU A 60 -4.21 6.10 12.83
CA GLU A 60 -5.45 6.43 12.11
C GLU A 60 -5.72 5.43 11.00
N ILE A 61 -4.70 5.05 10.24
CA ILE A 61 -4.79 4.01 9.20
C ILE A 61 -5.19 2.67 9.83
N ASP A 62 -4.56 2.28 10.94
CA ASP A 62 -4.86 1.05 11.68
C ASP A 62 -6.31 1.04 12.19
N ALA A 63 -6.79 2.16 12.75
CA ALA A 63 -8.16 2.32 13.21
C ALA A 63 -9.20 2.18 12.08
N MET A 64 -8.81 2.46 10.84
CA MET A 64 -9.63 2.27 9.64
C MET A 64 -9.49 0.87 9.00
N GLY A 65 -8.75 -0.04 9.64
CA GLY A 65 -8.54 -1.41 9.15
C GLY A 65 -7.36 -1.57 8.19
N GLY A 66 -6.42 -0.63 8.19
CA GLY A 66 -5.20 -0.70 7.38
C GLY A 66 -4.19 -1.72 7.89
N TYR A 67 -3.27 -2.11 7.04
CA TYR A 67 -2.32 -3.19 7.32
C TYR A 67 -0.95 -2.72 7.80
N SER A 68 -0.59 -1.44 7.56
CA SER A 68 0.75 -0.90 7.88
C SER A 68 1.15 -1.10 9.34
N GLY A 69 0.25 -0.87 10.28
CA GLY A 69 0.48 -1.06 11.71
C GLY A 69 0.76 -2.51 12.05
N ILE A 70 -0.11 -3.41 11.59
CA ILE A 70 -0.02 -4.86 11.82
C ILE A 70 1.29 -5.43 11.25
N ILE A 71 1.65 -5.03 10.04
CA ILE A 71 2.88 -5.50 9.38
C ILE A 71 4.12 -4.91 10.04
N ALA A 72 4.06 -3.64 10.46
CA ALA A 72 5.12 -3.02 11.25
C ALA A 72 5.38 -3.78 12.54
N ASP A 73 4.34 -4.17 13.28
CA ASP A 73 4.47 -4.93 14.52
C ASP A 73 5.10 -6.31 14.29
N LYS A 74 4.66 -7.03 13.25
CA LYS A 74 5.19 -8.35 12.89
C LYS A 74 6.68 -8.34 12.52
N THR A 75 7.17 -7.23 12.00
CA THR A 75 8.53 -7.11 11.44
C THR A 75 9.44 -6.21 12.27
N THR A 76 8.95 -5.78 13.44
CA THR A 76 9.68 -4.90 14.36
C THR A 76 10.94 -5.57 14.92
N ILE A 77 12.07 -4.89 14.77
CA ILE A 77 13.34 -5.22 15.43
C ILE A 77 13.49 -4.40 16.70
N GLN A 78 13.10 -3.11 16.65
CA GLN A 78 13.18 -2.18 17.77
C GLN A 78 11.95 -1.28 17.81
N PHE A 79 11.42 -1.08 19.03
CA PHE A 79 10.33 -0.15 19.28
C PHE A 79 10.78 0.99 20.18
N ARG A 80 10.33 2.21 19.87
CA ARG A 80 10.51 3.39 20.72
C ARG A 80 9.23 4.23 20.74
N MET A 81 8.87 4.70 21.95
CA MET A 81 7.87 5.76 22.10
C MET A 81 8.59 7.10 22.18
N LEU A 82 8.39 7.94 21.16
CA LEU A 82 8.96 9.30 21.11
C LEU A 82 8.03 10.29 21.82
N ASN A 83 8.59 11.45 22.18
CA ASN A 83 7.87 12.58 22.81
C ASN A 83 7.16 12.25 24.13
N LYS A 84 7.67 11.30 24.90
CA LYS A 84 7.07 10.93 26.21
C LYS A 84 6.96 12.11 27.17
N SER A 85 7.93 13.06 27.13
CA SER A 85 7.94 14.26 27.96
C SER A 85 6.92 15.33 27.53
N LYS A 86 6.29 15.20 26.37
CA LYS A 86 5.35 16.19 25.81
C LYS A 86 3.87 15.89 26.10
N GLY A 87 3.60 14.84 26.85
CA GLY A 87 2.24 14.38 27.18
C GLY A 87 1.67 13.38 26.20
N PRO A 88 0.59 12.65 26.62
CA PRO A 88 0.05 11.51 25.88
C PRO A 88 -0.40 11.81 24.44
N ALA A 89 -0.93 13.00 24.18
CA ALA A 89 -1.35 13.42 22.84
C ALA A 89 -0.19 13.50 21.83
N MET A 90 1.03 13.71 22.33
CA MET A 90 2.24 13.83 21.52
C MET A 90 3.05 12.54 21.45
N TRP A 91 2.64 11.50 22.14
CA TRP A 91 3.32 10.21 22.11
C TRP A 91 3.28 9.62 20.70
N SER A 92 4.45 9.40 20.15
CA SER A 92 4.60 8.96 18.76
C SER A 92 5.31 7.61 18.73
N PRO A 93 4.60 6.52 18.48
CA PRO A 93 5.23 5.21 18.31
C PRO A 93 6.13 5.21 17.08
N ARG A 94 7.29 4.59 17.21
CA ARG A 94 8.22 4.35 16.11
C ARG A 94 8.81 2.96 16.22
N THR A 95 8.68 2.20 15.15
CA THR A 95 9.33 0.90 14.99
C THR A 95 10.49 1.00 14.02
N GLN A 96 11.53 0.24 14.29
CA GLN A 96 12.55 -0.10 13.29
C GLN A 96 12.30 -1.54 12.87
N ASN A 97 12.22 -1.77 11.56
CA ASN A 97 11.72 -3.00 10.99
C ASN A 97 12.80 -3.70 10.16
N ASP A 98 12.69 -5.02 10.04
CA ASP A 98 13.41 -5.76 9.03
C ASP A 98 12.84 -5.38 7.65
N ARG A 99 13.67 -4.72 6.84
CA ARG A 99 13.28 -4.18 5.53
C ARG A 99 12.77 -5.25 4.58
N LYS A 100 13.44 -6.41 4.55
CA LYS A 100 13.10 -7.48 3.63
C LYS A 100 11.82 -8.17 4.08
N ARG A 101 11.76 -8.54 5.34
CA ARG A 101 10.59 -9.16 5.94
C ARG A 101 9.35 -8.28 5.89
N PHE A 102 9.50 -6.97 6.00
CA PHE A 102 8.39 -6.03 5.88
C PHE A 102 7.74 -6.08 4.48
N ALA A 103 8.56 -6.07 3.42
CA ALA A 103 8.06 -6.20 2.05
C ALA A 103 7.41 -7.56 1.79
N GLU A 104 8.01 -8.64 2.31
CA GLU A 104 7.47 -9.99 2.21
C GLU A 104 6.11 -10.14 2.91
N GLU A 105 5.99 -9.64 4.14
CA GLU A 105 4.73 -9.69 4.92
C GLU A 105 3.62 -8.84 4.25
N TRP A 106 3.97 -7.68 3.66
CA TRP A 106 3.04 -6.90 2.87
C TRP A 106 2.53 -7.65 1.66
N ARG A 107 3.44 -8.23 0.90
CA ARG A 107 3.08 -9.03 -0.27
C ARG A 107 2.16 -10.18 0.10
N LEU A 108 2.51 -10.93 1.14
CA LEU A 108 1.68 -12.04 1.64
C LEU A 108 0.31 -11.58 2.11
N ALA A 109 0.22 -10.42 2.78
CA ALA A 109 -1.05 -9.86 3.21
C ALA A 109 -1.95 -9.53 2.03
N LEU A 110 -1.41 -8.88 0.99
CA LEU A 110 -2.16 -8.54 -0.22
C LEU A 110 -2.58 -9.78 -1.02
N GLU A 111 -1.69 -10.76 -1.18
CA GLU A 111 -1.99 -12.02 -1.89
C GLU A 111 -3.08 -12.85 -1.18
N ARG A 112 -3.24 -12.68 0.14
CA ARG A 112 -4.30 -13.33 0.94
C ARG A 112 -5.60 -12.52 0.96
N THR A 113 -5.57 -11.27 0.57
CA THR A 113 -6.76 -10.42 0.54
C THR A 113 -7.60 -10.77 -0.70
N PRO A 114 -8.85 -11.21 -0.54
CA PRO A 114 -9.70 -11.51 -1.69
C PRO A 114 -9.95 -10.25 -2.52
N ASN A 115 -10.35 -10.43 -3.77
CA ASN A 115 -10.68 -9.37 -4.72
C ASN A 115 -9.51 -8.48 -5.15
N ILE A 116 -8.26 -8.87 -4.92
CA ILE A 116 -7.08 -8.19 -5.47
C ILE A 116 -6.45 -9.05 -6.55
N ASP A 117 -6.35 -8.49 -7.75
CA ASP A 117 -5.52 -9.01 -8.82
C ASP A 117 -4.27 -8.15 -8.97
N PHE A 118 -3.16 -8.77 -9.40
CA PHE A 118 -1.89 -8.10 -9.58
C PHE A 118 -1.52 -8.06 -11.05
N TRP A 119 -0.94 -6.95 -11.48
CA TRP A 119 -0.40 -6.82 -12.82
C TRP A 119 0.96 -6.13 -12.81
N GLN A 120 1.95 -6.82 -13.37
CA GLN A 120 3.28 -6.23 -13.48
C GLN A 120 3.44 -5.52 -14.82
N GLU A 121 3.29 -4.20 -14.79
CA GLU A 121 3.40 -3.37 -15.98
C GLU A 121 3.68 -1.91 -15.60
N MET A 122 4.23 -1.15 -16.54
CA MET A 122 4.38 0.30 -16.42
C MET A 122 3.15 1.01 -16.97
N VAL A 123 2.55 1.87 -16.18
CA VAL A 123 1.47 2.76 -16.64
C VAL A 123 2.07 4.07 -17.14
N SER A 124 1.83 4.40 -18.39
CA SER A 124 2.37 5.62 -19.04
C SER A 124 1.36 6.75 -19.06
N SER A 125 0.07 6.47 -19.09
CA SER A 125 -0.97 7.48 -19.17
C SER A 125 -2.33 6.95 -18.71
N LEU A 126 -3.27 7.87 -18.50
CA LEU A 126 -4.67 7.56 -18.26
C LEU A 126 -5.49 7.89 -19.51
N ILE A 127 -6.41 7.01 -19.87
CA ILE A 127 -7.35 7.26 -20.95
C ILE A 127 -8.63 7.85 -20.35
N ILE A 128 -8.93 9.08 -20.76
CA ILE A 128 -10.09 9.83 -20.27
C ILE A 128 -11.10 9.96 -21.42
N LYS A 129 -12.35 9.58 -21.15
CA LYS A 129 -13.47 9.78 -22.07
C LYS A 129 -14.61 10.49 -21.31
N ASN A 130 -15.18 11.53 -21.91
CA ASN A 130 -16.28 12.30 -21.32
C ASN A 130 -15.99 12.73 -19.86
N ASN A 131 -14.79 13.24 -19.61
CA ASN A 131 -14.30 13.67 -18.30
C ASN A 131 -14.26 12.56 -17.23
N THR A 132 -14.27 11.29 -17.65
CA THR A 132 -14.18 10.12 -16.77
C THR A 132 -12.95 9.28 -17.15
N VAL A 133 -12.18 8.84 -16.15
CA VAL A 133 -11.07 7.90 -16.36
C VAL A 133 -11.66 6.53 -16.69
N VAL A 134 -11.35 6.04 -17.89
CA VAL A 134 -11.88 4.76 -18.38
C VAL A 134 -10.89 3.63 -18.13
N THR A 135 -9.59 3.93 -18.20
CA THR A 135 -8.54 2.91 -18.11
C THR A 135 -7.14 3.53 -18.00
N ALA A 136 -6.17 2.69 -17.66
CA ALA A 136 -4.75 3.02 -17.71
C ALA A 136 -4.11 2.40 -18.96
N ALA A 137 -3.19 3.09 -19.60
CA ALA A 137 -2.45 2.62 -20.77
C ALA A 137 -1.01 2.24 -20.41
N SER A 138 -0.53 1.15 -21.01
CA SER A 138 0.85 0.69 -20.91
C SER A 138 1.57 0.85 -22.26
N PRO A 139 2.89 1.12 -22.27
CA PRO A 139 3.68 1.19 -23.51
C PRO A 139 3.78 -0.14 -24.26
N SER A 140 3.77 -1.26 -23.53
CA SER A 140 3.88 -2.61 -24.10
C SER A 140 2.57 -3.18 -24.63
N SER A 141 1.44 -2.63 -24.17
CA SER A 141 0.10 -3.02 -24.61
C SER A 141 -0.76 -1.78 -24.80
N PRO A 142 -1.00 -1.36 -26.07
CA PRO A 142 -1.95 -0.29 -26.36
C PRO A 142 -3.41 -0.69 -26.08
N ARG A 143 -3.62 -1.88 -25.54
CA ARG A 143 -4.93 -2.37 -25.12
C ARG A 143 -5.24 -1.91 -23.70
N CYS A 144 -6.39 -1.29 -23.58
CA CYS A 144 -6.93 -0.77 -22.35
C CYS A 144 -7.07 -1.85 -21.28
N LEU A 145 -6.50 -1.60 -20.10
CA LEU A 145 -6.87 -2.29 -18.86
C LEU A 145 -8.17 -1.63 -18.38
N SER A 146 -9.30 -2.20 -18.72
CA SER A 146 -10.64 -1.69 -18.36
C SER A 146 -11.19 -2.43 -17.16
#